data_b3d18f4c29999aedb8eb84d5dbcc7f26
#
_entry.id   b3d18f4c29999aedb8eb84d5dbcc7f26
#
_cell.length_a   1.000
_cell.length_b   1.000
_cell.length_c   1.000
_cell.angle_alpha   90.00
_cell.angle_beta   90.00
_cell.angle_gamma   90.00
#
_symmetry.space_group_name_H-M   'P 1'
#
loop_
_entity.id
_entity.type
_entity.pdbx_description
1 polymer ?
#
loop_
_entity_poly.entity_id
_entity_poly.type
_entity_poly.pdbx_seq_one_letter_code
_entity_poly.pdbx_strand_id
1 'polypeptide(L)'
;MSGKGQVGRRGLAAELEAMLAPRFSGVRVEVASNPRWDRPGIGVTWAGFAGLLPEERFQRIMSVIPTRYFDQHLRGYVWLELAEGEEVDDFLALPRSEDVAGRESAIYARLNQVHAFELLGKALGASPERNCAGNFARLTKVLSKRHISEQDICEAKLAFIRCGCYCDCQALRSGREALAKFQVKKARRRSG
;
A
#
# COMPACT_ATOMS: atom_id res chain seq x y z
N MET A 1 -17.45 26.03 -26.35
CA MET A 1 -16.96 24.63 -26.52
C MET A 1 -15.44 24.66 -26.35
N SER A 2 -14.99 24.39 -25.12
CA SER A 2 -13.56 24.49 -24.80
C SER A 2 -12.89 23.15 -25.14
N GLY A 3 -11.98 23.20 -26.13
CA GLY A 3 -11.13 22.06 -26.47
C GLY A 3 -10.26 21.66 -25.28
N LYS A 4 -10.60 20.56 -24.62
CA LYS A 4 -9.69 19.89 -23.69
C LYS A 4 -8.52 19.36 -24.51
N GLY A 5 -7.38 20.05 -24.45
CA GLY A 5 -6.13 19.57 -25.02
C GLY A 5 -5.82 18.20 -24.46
N GLN A 6 -5.91 17.19 -25.29
CA GLN A 6 -5.47 15.84 -24.99
C GLN A 6 -3.95 15.91 -24.85
N VAL A 7 -3.45 15.93 -23.61
CA VAL A 7 -2.02 15.75 -23.33
C VAL A 7 -1.64 14.41 -23.96
N GLY A 8 -0.78 14.42 -24.97
CA GLY A 8 -0.34 13.18 -25.61
C GLY A 8 0.31 12.25 -24.55
N ARG A 9 0.25 10.93 -24.74
CA ARG A 9 0.77 9.93 -23.77
C ARG A 9 2.19 10.25 -23.28
N ARG A 10 3.07 10.76 -24.15
CA ARG A 10 4.42 11.20 -23.79
C ARG A 10 4.42 12.42 -22.87
N GLY A 11 3.52 13.36 -23.08
CA GLY A 11 3.37 14.51 -22.20
C GLY A 11 2.91 14.12 -20.81
N LEU A 12 1.93 13.21 -20.70
CA LEU A 12 1.44 12.70 -19.41
C LEU A 12 2.53 11.95 -18.63
N ALA A 13 3.33 11.11 -19.30
CA ALA A 13 4.44 10.42 -18.66
C ALA A 13 5.47 11.40 -18.08
N ALA A 14 5.88 12.41 -18.86
CA ALA A 14 6.84 13.42 -18.43
C ALA A 14 6.29 14.29 -17.27
N GLU A 15 5.01 14.65 -17.29
CA GLU A 15 4.37 15.38 -16.19
C GLU A 15 4.36 14.57 -14.89
N LEU A 16 3.98 13.28 -14.95
CA LEU A 16 3.99 12.41 -13.80
C LEU A 16 5.38 12.19 -13.26
N GLU A 17 6.38 11.95 -14.13
CA GLU A 17 7.76 11.79 -13.73
C GLU A 17 8.29 13.04 -13.02
N ALA A 18 8.00 14.24 -13.54
CA ALA A 18 8.36 15.50 -12.90
C ALA A 18 7.70 15.69 -11.53
N MET A 19 6.45 15.24 -11.34
CA MET A 19 5.77 15.29 -10.03
C MET A 19 6.39 14.32 -9.03
N LEU A 20 6.80 13.15 -9.47
CA LEU A 20 7.30 12.07 -8.62
C LEU A 20 8.79 12.22 -8.28
N ALA A 21 9.61 12.71 -9.21
CA ALA A 21 11.07 12.79 -9.09
C ALA A 21 11.58 13.45 -7.79
N PRO A 22 10.96 14.50 -7.23
CA PRO A 22 11.41 15.10 -5.97
C PRO A 22 11.39 14.14 -4.77
N ARG A 23 10.53 13.12 -4.81
CA ARG A 23 10.38 12.10 -3.75
C ARG A 23 10.91 10.73 -4.13
N PHE A 24 10.97 10.43 -5.41
CA PHE A 24 11.33 9.12 -5.97
C PHE A 24 12.52 9.31 -6.91
N SER A 25 13.72 9.47 -6.35
CA SER A 25 14.95 9.63 -7.15
C SER A 25 15.14 8.46 -8.11
N GLY A 26 15.31 8.76 -9.40
CA GLY A 26 15.46 7.76 -10.45
C GLY A 26 14.15 7.07 -10.88
N VAL A 27 12.98 7.62 -10.52
CA VAL A 27 11.70 7.11 -11.01
C VAL A 27 11.61 7.22 -12.53
N ARG A 28 11.00 6.23 -13.16
CA ARG A 28 10.63 6.26 -14.58
C ARG A 28 9.13 6.04 -14.71
N VAL A 29 8.51 6.78 -15.63
CA VAL A 29 7.07 6.69 -15.89
C VAL A 29 6.84 6.39 -17.37
N GLU A 30 6.01 5.41 -17.65
CA GLU A 30 5.58 5.05 -18.99
C GLU A 30 4.07 5.06 -19.07
N VAL A 31 3.53 5.56 -20.19
CA VAL A 31 2.10 5.53 -20.48
C VAL A 31 1.89 4.77 -21.78
N ALA A 32 1.31 3.58 -21.69
CA ALA A 32 1.13 2.69 -22.82
C ALA A 32 -0.30 2.14 -22.90
N SER A 33 -0.71 1.71 -24.09
CA SER A 33 -1.87 0.83 -24.25
C SER A 33 -1.44 -0.57 -23.81
N ASN A 34 -2.19 -1.17 -22.92
CA ASN A 34 -1.96 -2.56 -22.56
C ASN A 34 -3.02 -3.44 -23.24
N PRO A 35 -2.63 -4.41 -24.10
CA PRO A 35 -3.57 -5.29 -24.75
C PRO A 35 -4.28 -6.26 -23.79
N ARG A 36 -3.75 -6.44 -22.57
CA ARG A 36 -4.34 -7.29 -21.51
C ARG A 36 -5.54 -6.62 -20.83
N TRP A 37 -5.60 -5.28 -20.85
CA TRP A 37 -6.70 -4.52 -20.27
C TRP A 37 -7.24 -3.55 -21.31
N ASP A 38 -8.54 -3.47 -21.46
CA ASP A 38 -9.23 -2.52 -22.35
C ASP A 38 -9.13 -1.05 -21.84
N ARG A 39 -7.96 -0.70 -21.28
CA ARG A 39 -7.65 0.60 -20.71
C ARG A 39 -6.16 0.92 -20.88
N PRO A 40 -5.81 2.21 -21.03
CA PRO A 40 -4.41 2.60 -21.01
C PRO A 40 -3.80 2.34 -19.63
N GLY A 41 -2.52 1.98 -19.62
CA GLY A 41 -1.74 1.73 -18.41
C GLY A 41 -0.74 2.85 -18.12
N ILE A 42 -0.47 3.06 -16.84
CA ILE A 42 0.63 3.87 -16.33
C ILE A 42 1.57 2.93 -15.58
N GLY A 43 2.76 2.72 -16.13
CA GLY A 43 3.86 2.04 -15.46
C GLY A 43 4.71 3.04 -14.70
N VAL A 44 4.94 2.79 -13.42
CA VAL A 44 5.88 3.56 -12.59
C VAL A 44 6.94 2.61 -12.07
N THR A 45 8.18 2.79 -12.51
CA THR A 45 9.31 1.96 -12.06
C THR A 45 10.20 2.75 -11.12
N TRP A 46 10.46 2.17 -9.93
CA TRP A 46 11.33 2.79 -8.93
C TRP A 46 11.97 1.74 -8.01
N ALA A 47 13.29 1.84 -7.80
CA ALA A 47 14.03 0.90 -6.94
C ALA A 47 13.47 0.79 -5.51
N GLY A 48 12.92 1.87 -4.95
CA GLY A 48 12.34 1.90 -3.61
C GLY A 48 10.99 1.18 -3.45
N PHE A 49 10.47 0.54 -4.51
CA PHE A 49 9.30 -0.35 -4.43
C PHE A 49 9.67 -1.78 -4.04
N ALA A 50 10.95 -2.15 -4.07
CA ALA A 50 11.39 -3.48 -3.67
C ALA A 50 10.90 -3.84 -2.25
N GLY A 51 10.29 -5.01 -2.11
CA GLY A 51 9.75 -5.51 -0.83
C GLY A 51 8.50 -4.81 -0.31
N LEU A 52 7.90 -3.89 -1.07
CA LEU A 52 6.61 -3.28 -0.76
C LEU A 52 5.47 -4.02 -1.46
N LEU A 53 4.33 -4.11 -0.78
CA LEU A 53 3.08 -4.60 -1.35
C LEU A 53 2.53 -3.60 -2.39
N PRO A 54 1.73 -4.06 -3.37
CA PRO A 54 1.19 -3.19 -4.42
C PRO A 54 0.45 -1.97 -3.88
N GLU A 55 -0.39 -2.16 -2.86
CA GLU A 55 -1.14 -1.05 -2.27
C GLU A 55 -0.24 -0.06 -1.49
N GLU A 56 0.88 -0.53 -0.90
CA GLU A 56 1.89 0.36 -0.30
C GLU A 56 2.55 1.23 -1.38
N ARG A 57 2.86 0.64 -2.54
CA ARG A 57 3.47 1.33 -3.69
C ARG A 57 2.52 2.38 -4.24
N PHE A 58 1.28 2.00 -4.53
CA PHE A 58 0.24 2.91 -5.01
C PHE A 58 -0.01 4.06 -4.05
N GLN A 59 -0.14 3.78 -2.75
CA GLN A 59 -0.34 4.82 -1.73
C GLN A 59 0.83 5.81 -1.67
N ARG A 60 2.07 5.36 -1.86
CA ARG A 60 3.22 6.26 -1.94
C ARG A 60 3.10 7.21 -3.12
N ILE A 61 2.76 6.71 -4.31
CA ILE A 61 2.53 7.53 -5.49
C ILE A 61 1.41 8.54 -5.22
N MET A 62 0.28 8.09 -4.68
CA MET A 62 -0.87 8.94 -4.38
C MET A 62 -0.59 9.98 -3.29
N SER A 63 0.41 9.78 -2.43
CA SER A 63 0.84 10.80 -1.46
C SER A 63 1.51 12.02 -2.09
N VAL A 64 1.91 11.94 -3.35
CA VAL A 64 2.59 13.00 -4.10
C VAL A 64 1.68 13.62 -5.15
N ILE A 65 0.85 12.80 -5.79
CA ILE A 65 -0.07 13.27 -6.85
C ILE A 65 -1.26 14.00 -6.20
N PRO A 66 -1.53 15.27 -6.58
CA PRO A 66 -2.69 15.97 -6.06
C PRO A 66 -4.00 15.26 -6.45
N THR A 67 -4.93 15.09 -5.49
CA THR A 67 -6.22 14.40 -5.72
C THR A 67 -6.97 14.97 -6.92
N ARG A 68 -6.99 16.29 -7.06
CA ARG A 68 -7.64 16.94 -8.22
C ARG A 68 -7.01 16.53 -9.55
N TYR A 69 -5.69 16.42 -9.60
CA TYR A 69 -4.98 15.99 -10.81
C TYR A 69 -5.33 14.52 -11.14
N PHE A 70 -5.32 13.65 -10.12
CA PHE A 70 -5.73 12.26 -10.28
C PHE A 70 -7.15 12.13 -10.84
N ASP A 71 -8.12 12.82 -10.24
CA ASP A 71 -9.52 12.76 -10.65
C ASP A 71 -9.75 13.27 -12.10
N GLN A 72 -8.99 14.28 -12.51
CA GLN A 72 -9.15 14.90 -13.84
C GLN A 72 -8.43 14.13 -14.96
N HIS A 73 -7.29 13.50 -14.67
CA HIS A 73 -6.39 13.01 -15.72
C HIS A 73 -6.09 11.52 -15.62
N LEU A 74 -6.20 10.87 -14.44
CA LEU A 74 -5.64 9.57 -14.18
C LEU A 74 -6.65 8.47 -13.82
N ARG A 75 -7.88 8.82 -13.50
CA ARG A 75 -8.92 7.90 -12.99
C ARG A 75 -9.23 6.71 -13.93
N GLY A 76 -8.96 6.84 -15.22
CA GLY A 76 -9.25 5.79 -16.21
C GLY A 76 -8.09 4.85 -16.50
N TYR A 77 -6.93 5.04 -15.86
CA TYR A 77 -5.73 4.25 -16.12
C TYR A 77 -5.60 3.07 -15.17
N VAL A 78 -5.03 1.97 -15.68
CA VAL A 78 -4.51 0.86 -14.85
C VAL A 78 -3.10 1.22 -14.43
N TRP A 79 -2.78 1.00 -13.16
CA TRP A 79 -1.47 1.32 -12.59
C TRP A 79 -0.64 0.05 -12.38
N LEU A 80 0.64 0.14 -12.69
CA LEU A 80 1.65 -0.89 -12.49
C LEU A 80 2.85 -0.24 -11.79
N GLU A 81 3.00 -0.50 -10.51
CA GLU A 81 4.06 0.04 -9.68
C GLU A 81 5.19 -0.98 -9.54
N LEU A 82 6.13 -0.99 -10.46
CA LEU A 82 7.18 -1.98 -10.56
C LEU A 82 8.43 -1.57 -9.78
N ALA A 83 9.04 -2.50 -9.05
CA ALA A 83 10.40 -2.34 -8.58
C ALA A 83 11.37 -2.40 -9.76
N GLU A 84 12.56 -1.85 -9.61
CA GLU A 84 13.57 -1.92 -10.67
C GLU A 84 13.96 -3.38 -10.94
N GLY A 85 13.85 -3.81 -12.21
CA GLY A 85 14.09 -5.18 -12.63
C GLY A 85 12.94 -6.16 -12.37
N GLU A 86 11.80 -5.70 -11.83
CA GLU A 86 10.62 -6.55 -11.62
C GLU A 86 9.79 -6.63 -12.90
N GLU A 87 9.41 -7.85 -13.27
CA GLU A 87 8.53 -8.08 -14.42
C GLU A 87 7.06 -7.88 -14.04
N VAL A 88 6.21 -7.60 -15.03
CA VAL A 88 4.77 -7.37 -14.81
C VAL A 88 4.10 -8.59 -14.17
N ASP A 89 4.48 -9.79 -14.57
CA ASP A 89 3.88 -11.02 -14.05
C ASP A 89 4.29 -11.26 -12.59
N ASP A 90 5.51 -10.90 -12.18
CA ASP A 90 5.95 -10.92 -10.78
C ASP A 90 5.13 -9.95 -9.92
N PHE A 91 4.93 -8.72 -10.41
CA PHE A 91 4.07 -7.74 -9.75
C PHE A 91 2.63 -8.20 -9.61
N LEU A 92 2.06 -8.83 -10.64
CA LEU A 92 0.69 -9.35 -10.61
C LEU A 92 0.53 -10.55 -9.66
N ALA A 93 1.60 -11.30 -9.41
CA ALA A 93 1.64 -12.41 -8.46
C ALA A 93 1.78 -11.96 -6.99
N LEU A 94 2.10 -10.68 -6.73
CA LEU A 94 2.21 -10.18 -5.36
C LEU A 94 0.86 -10.28 -4.63
N PRO A 95 0.87 -10.64 -3.34
CA PRO A 95 -0.35 -10.74 -2.54
C PRO A 95 -1.03 -9.38 -2.39
N ARG A 96 -2.36 -9.41 -2.34
CA ARG A 96 -3.24 -8.25 -2.24
C ARG A 96 -4.06 -8.25 -0.94
N SER A 97 -4.55 -7.10 -0.55
CA SER A 97 -5.33 -6.98 0.68
C SER A 97 -6.63 -7.82 0.66
N GLU A 98 -7.17 -8.11 -0.52
CA GLU A 98 -8.32 -9.00 -0.69
C GLU A 98 -8.03 -10.45 -0.28
N ASP A 99 -6.79 -10.91 -0.39
CA ASP A 99 -6.39 -12.30 -0.09
C ASP A 99 -6.55 -12.66 1.39
N VAL A 100 -6.62 -11.67 2.28
CA VAL A 100 -6.85 -11.87 3.70
C VAL A 100 -8.29 -11.61 4.14
N ALA A 101 -9.22 -11.42 3.18
CA ALA A 101 -10.63 -11.20 3.48
C ALA A 101 -11.22 -12.34 4.32
N GLY A 102 -11.88 -11.98 5.42
CA GLY A 102 -12.47 -12.93 6.36
C GLY A 102 -11.48 -13.52 7.38
N ARG A 103 -10.17 -13.25 7.25
CA ARG A 103 -9.13 -13.71 8.20
C ARG A 103 -8.69 -12.64 9.20
N GLU A 104 -9.20 -11.41 9.09
CA GLU A 104 -8.79 -10.25 9.89
C GLU A 104 -8.90 -10.52 11.40
N SER A 105 -9.94 -11.23 11.83
CA SER A 105 -10.14 -11.59 13.25
C SER A 105 -9.02 -12.52 13.77
N ALA A 106 -8.59 -13.49 12.98
CA ALA A 106 -7.51 -14.42 13.35
C ALA A 106 -6.16 -13.68 13.37
N ILE A 107 -5.92 -12.83 12.39
CA ILE A 107 -4.71 -12.00 12.31
C ILE A 107 -4.64 -11.08 13.53
N TYR A 108 -5.73 -10.40 13.89
CA TYR A 108 -5.78 -9.55 15.07
C TYR A 108 -5.49 -10.32 16.36
N ALA A 109 -6.07 -11.52 16.53
CA ALA A 109 -5.81 -12.37 17.70
C ALA A 109 -4.31 -12.73 17.81
N ARG A 110 -3.67 -13.09 16.68
CA ARG A 110 -2.24 -13.39 16.62
C ARG A 110 -1.39 -12.16 16.97
N LEU A 111 -1.70 -10.98 16.44
CA LEU A 111 -0.99 -9.74 16.75
C LEU A 111 -1.06 -9.41 18.26
N ASN A 112 -2.22 -9.61 18.89
CA ASN A 112 -2.36 -9.42 20.33
C ASN A 112 -1.58 -10.45 21.14
N GLN A 113 -1.59 -11.72 20.74
CA GLN A 113 -0.83 -12.79 21.42
C GLN A 113 0.66 -12.48 21.51
N VAL A 114 1.23 -11.85 20.48
CA VAL A 114 2.66 -11.48 20.46
C VAL A 114 2.93 -10.06 20.93
N HIS A 115 1.92 -9.37 21.46
CA HIS A 115 2.01 -7.98 21.95
C HIS A 115 2.51 -7.00 20.87
N ALA A 116 2.10 -7.23 19.61
CA ALA A 116 2.61 -6.47 18.47
C ALA A 116 2.38 -4.94 18.60
N PHE A 117 1.22 -4.52 19.10
CA PHE A 117 0.87 -3.11 19.24
C PHE A 117 1.70 -2.39 20.30
N GLU A 118 1.94 -3.02 21.45
CA GLU A 118 2.78 -2.48 22.52
C GLU A 118 4.24 -2.37 22.08
N LEU A 119 4.73 -3.36 21.36
CA LEU A 119 6.09 -3.39 20.82
C LEU A 119 6.26 -2.37 19.69
N LEU A 120 5.28 -2.22 18.82
CA LEU A 120 5.28 -1.21 17.77
C LEU A 120 5.24 0.20 18.36
N GLY A 121 4.43 0.42 19.40
CA GLY A 121 4.40 1.68 20.14
C GLY A 121 5.76 2.04 20.76
N LYS A 122 6.43 1.08 21.39
CA LYS A 122 7.80 1.26 21.91
C LYS A 122 8.79 1.58 20.78
N ALA A 123 8.69 0.91 19.64
CA ALA A 123 9.58 1.11 18.49
C ALA A 123 9.39 2.48 17.80
N LEU A 124 8.19 3.04 17.85
CA LEU A 124 7.86 4.36 17.31
C LEU A 124 8.09 5.49 18.31
N GLY A 125 8.08 5.18 19.62
CA GLY A 125 8.33 6.14 20.70
C GLY A 125 7.22 7.17 20.86
N ALA A 126 7.54 8.29 21.54
CA ALA A 126 6.57 9.33 21.91
C ALA A 126 5.96 10.10 20.72
N SER A 127 6.61 10.09 19.57
CA SER A 127 6.14 10.78 18.36
C SER A 127 6.04 9.82 17.18
N PRO A 128 5.04 8.92 17.14
CA PRO A 128 4.92 7.88 16.13
C PRO A 128 4.95 8.41 14.70
N GLU A 129 4.31 9.53 14.43
CA GLU A 129 4.21 10.12 13.10
C GLU A 129 5.55 10.65 12.60
N ARG A 130 6.36 11.26 13.47
CA ARG A 130 7.70 11.77 13.12
C ARG A 130 8.70 10.63 12.88
N ASN A 131 8.51 9.52 13.57
CA ASN A 131 9.40 8.36 13.51
C ASN A 131 8.94 7.31 12.49
N CYS A 132 7.85 7.54 11.77
CA CYS A 132 7.31 6.65 10.77
C CYS A 132 7.97 6.92 9.41
N ALA A 133 8.46 5.86 8.77
CA ALA A 133 9.04 5.92 7.42
C ALA A 133 7.98 5.85 6.30
N GLY A 134 6.69 5.93 6.62
CA GLY A 134 5.60 5.81 5.64
C GLY A 134 5.43 4.40 5.08
N ASN A 135 5.86 3.37 5.83
CA ASN A 135 5.74 1.96 5.48
C ASN A 135 5.63 1.10 6.74
N PHE A 136 5.59 -0.23 6.59
CA PHE A 136 5.53 -1.20 7.69
C PHE A 136 6.90 -1.75 8.14
N ALA A 137 7.99 -1.02 7.96
CA ALA A 137 9.34 -1.52 8.29
C ALA A 137 9.52 -1.84 9.78
N ARG A 138 8.94 -1.04 10.68
CA ARG A 138 9.04 -1.28 12.12
C ARG A 138 8.14 -2.43 12.56
N LEU A 139 6.92 -2.53 12.05
CA LEU A 139 6.03 -3.67 12.26
C LEU A 139 6.72 -4.96 11.83
N THR A 140 7.26 -5.00 10.61
CA THR A 140 8.03 -6.14 10.10
C THR A 140 9.14 -6.53 11.08
N LYS A 141 9.98 -5.57 11.48
CA LYS A 141 11.10 -5.83 12.42
C LYS A 141 10.63 -6.33 13.78
N VAL A 142 9.52 -5.79 14.31
CA VAL A 142 8.92 -6.22 15.57
C VAL A 142 8.44 -7.66 15.48
N LEU A 143 7.70 -8.00 14.43
CA LEU A 143 7.14 -9.34 14.24
C LEU A 143 8.22 -10.39 13.95
N SER A 144 9.24 -10.06 13.13
CA SER A 144 10.38 -10.96 12.88
C SER A 144 11.15 -11.30 14.16
N LYS A 145 11.34 -10.33 15.07
CA LYS A 145 11.95 -10.57 16.39
C LYS A 145 11.12 -11.48 17.30
N ARG A 146 9.85 -11.69 17.00
CA ARG A 146 8.93 -12.60 17.67
C ARG A 146 8.80 -13.94 16.94
N HIS A 147 9.70 -14.23 16.00
CA HIS A 147 9.70 -15.45 15.18
C HIS A 147 8.38 -15.68 14.42
N ILE A 148 7.68 -14.61 14.07
CA ILE A 148 6.52 -14.66 13.18
C ILE A 148 7.03 -14.91 11.75
N SER A 149 6.39 -15.83 11.03
CA SER A 149 6.77 -16.16 9.67
C SER A 149 6.60 -14.95 8.70
N GLU A 150 7.36 -14.93 7.62
CA GLU A 150 7.23 -13.89 6.59
C GLU A 150 5.83 -13.84 6.01
N GLN A 151 5.19 -15.01 5.82
CA GLN A 151 3.81 -15.09 5.36
C GLN A 151 2.84 -14.41 6.35
N ASP A 152 2.97 -14.70 7.66
CA ASP A 152 2.11 -14.10 8.68
C ASP A 152 2.35 -12.58 8.83
N ILE A 153 3.59 -12.12 8.61
CA ILE A 153 3.92 -10.69 8.57
C ILE A 153 3.25 -10.04 7.37
N CYS A 154 3.30 -10.68 6.20
CA CYS A 154 2.62 -10.21 5.00
C CYS A 154 1.11 -10.13 5.23
N GLU A 155 0.48 -11.16 5.77
CA GLU A 155 -0.95 -11.17 6.11
C GLU A 155 -1.33 -10.06 7.09
N ALA A 156 -0.49 -9.76 8.08
CA ALA A 156 -0.70 -8.66 9.01
C ALA A 156 -0.70 -7.30 8.29
N LYS A 157 0.27 -7.06 7.41
CA LYS A 157 0.29 -5.84 6.58
C LYS A 157 -0.97 -5.71 5.73
N LEU A 158 -1.35 -6.77 5.03
CA LEU A 158 -2.54 -6.81 4.17
C LEU A 158 -3.83 -6.53 4.98
N ALA A 159 -3.94 -7.07 6.19
CA ALA A 159 -5.06 -6.79 7.07
C ALA A 159 -5.12 -5.31 7.50
N PHE A 160 -3.98 -4.68 7.76
CA PHE A 160 -3.92 -3.23 8.01
C PHE A 160 -4.29 -2.42 6.77
N ILE A 161 -3.82 -2.80 5.59
CA ILE A 161 -4.17 -2.14 4.32
C ILE A 161 -5.68 -2.20 4.07
N ARG A 162 -6.34 -3.33 4.31
CA ARG A 162 -7.82 -3.45 4.27
C ARG A 162 -8.53 -2.49 5.23
N CYS A 163 -7.87 -2.09 6.30
CA CYS A 163 -8.36 -1.09 7.24
C CYS A 163 -7.97 0.35 6.87
N GLY A 164 -7.39 0.58 5.70
CA GLY A 164 -6.92 1.90 5.24
C GLY A 164 -5.62 2.36 5.92
N CYS A 165 -4.84 1.45 6.48
CA CYS A 165 -3.56 1.75 7.11
C CYS A 165 -2.41 1.27 6.22
N TYR A 166 -1.51 2.17 5.84
CA TYR A 166 -0.42 1.88 4.90
C TYR A 166 0.98 2.09 5.52
N CYS A 167 1.04 2.27 6.84
CA CYS A 167 2.30 2.47 7.55
C CYS A 167 2.17 2.17 9.05
N ASP A 168 3.33 2.09 9.71
CA ASP A 168 3.45 1.77 11.13
C ASP A 168 2.63 2.67 12.06
N CYS A 169 2.65 4.00 11.86
CA CYS A 169 1.93 4.92 12.73
C CYS A 169 0.40 4.83 12.56
N GLN A 170 -0.08 4.58 11.34
CA GLN A 170 -1.50 4.33 11.09
C GLN A 170 -1.95 2.98 11.68
N ALA A 171 -1.12 1.93 11.55
CA ALA A 171 -1.39 0.63 12.16
C ALA A 171 -1.53 0.74 13.69
N LEU A 172 -0.67 1.54 14.34
CA LEU A 172 -0.73 1.76 15.78
C LEU A 172 -1.96 2.58 16.19
N ARG A 173 -2.27 3.68 15.47
CA ARG A 173 -3.30 4.66 15.84
C ARG A 173 -4.72 4.18 15.54
N SER A 174 -4.96 3.73 14.32
CA SER A 174 -6.30 3.39 13.84
C SER A 174 -6.47 1.91 13.48
N GLY A 175 -5.38 1.24 13.07
CA GLY A 175 -5.43 -0.14 12.61
C GLY A 175 -5.82 -1.13 13.71
N ARG A 176 -5.35 -0.92 14.95
CA ARG A 176 -5.72 -1.74 16.11
C ARG A 176 -7.24 -1.75 16.32
N GLU A 177 -7.85 -0.56 16.36
CA GLU A 177 -9.31 -0.44 16.57
C GLU A 177 -10.11 -0.97 15.38
N ALA A 178 -9.64 -0.71 14.16
CA ALA A 178 -10.28 -1.18 12.95
C ALA A 178 -10.29 -2.72 12.88
N LEU A 179 -9.18 -3.39 13.17
CA LEU A 179 -9.09 -4.84 13.23
C LEU A 179 -9.92 -5.44 14.38
N ALA A 180 -9.99 -4.77 15.54
CA ALA A 180 -10.79 -5.22 16.68
C ALA A 180 -12.30 -5.34 16.33
N LYS A 181 -12.80 -4.48 15.43
CA LYS A 181 -14.22 -4.52 14.99
C LYS A 181 -14.59 -5.83 14.29
N PHE A 182 -13.64 -6.53 13.66
CA PHE A 182 -13.89 -7.82 13.04
C PHE A 182 -14.13 -8.93 14.08
N GLN A 183 -13.54 -8.84 15.27
CA GLN A 183 -13.80 -9.80 16.36
C GLN A 183 -15.25 -9.70 16.89
N VAL A 184 -15.74 -8.49 17.09
CA VAL A 184 -17.11 -8.24 17.58
C VAL A 184 -18.16 -8.75 16.59
N LYS A 185 -17.94 -8.53 15.28
CA LYS A 185 -18.86 -9.05 14.24
C LYS A 185 -18.92 -10.57 14.22
N LYS A 186 -17.81 -11.27 14.47
CA LYS A 186 -17.74 -12.74 14.52
C LYS A 186 -18.46 -13.31 15.73
N ALA A 187 -18.35 -12.66 16.89
CA ALA A 187 -19.07 -13.07 18.10
C ALA A 187 -20.59 -12.98 17.92
N ARG A 188 -21.10 -11.87 17.37
CA ARG A 188 -22.55 -11.68 17.12
C ARG A 188 -23.15 -12.67 16.13
N ARG A 189 -22.39 -13.14 15.12
CA ARG A 189 -22.85 -14.15 14.16
C ARG A 189 -22.90 -15.58 14.74
N ARG A 190 -22.26 -15.83 15.88
CA ARG A 190 -22.28 -17.14 16.56
C ARG A 190 -23.38 -17.24 17.63
N SER A 191 -23.95 -16.10 18.00
CA SER A 191 -24.98 -15.98 19.07
C SER A 191 -26.41 -15.80 18.52
N GLY A 192 -26.62 -15.78 17.24
CA GLY A 192 -27.89 -15.74 16.53
C GLY A 192 -27.99 -16.90 15.56
#